data_f715b4b65fc6dca2c52395e3e119e8a3
#
_entry.id   f715b4b65fc6dca2c52395e3e119e8a3
#
_cell.length_a   1.000
_cell.length_b   1.000
_cell.length_c   1.000
_cell.angle_alpha   90.00
_cell.angle_beta   90.00
_cell.angle_gamma   90.00
#
_symmetry.space_group_name_H-M   'P 1'
#
loop_
_entity.id
_entity.type
_entity.pdbx_description
1 polymer ?
#
loop_
_entity_poly.entity_id
_entity_poly.type
_entity_poly.pdbx_seq_one_letter_code
_entity_poly.pdbx_strand_id
1 'polypeptide(L)'
;SYNVTIQIVAGERTGMLLDISQILAGMNISITAMTVKADKEDADTVYVQLSFAVTSADQLGNIIKSIRKINKVKDVYRVSA
;
A
#
# COMPACT_ATOMS: atom_id res chain seq x y z
N SER A 1 -4.25 -19.24 -1.50
CA SER A 1 -3.98 -17.82 -1.20
C SER A 1 -3.33 -17.68 0.17
N TYR A 2 -2.62 -16.59 0.39
CA TYR A 2 -1.97 -16.29 1.67
C TYR A 2 -2.01 -14.79 1.93
N ASN A 3 -1.99 -14.43 3.20
CA ASN A 3 -2.02 -13.03 3.62
C ASN A 3 -0.63 -12.42 3.60
N VAL A 4 -0.57 -11.17 3.16
CA VAL A 4 0.65 -10.37 3.19
C VAL A 4 0.35 -9.01 3.78
N THR A 5 1.38 -8.36 4.28
CA THR A 5 1.32 -6.97 4.73
C THR A 5 2.43 -6.20 4.04
N ILE A 6 2.07 -5.06 3.47
CA ILE A 6 3.04 -4.16 2.85
C ILE A 6 3.06 -2.83 3.58
N GLN A 7 4.20 -2.15 3.51
CA GLN A 7 4.39 -0.81 4.02
C GLN A 7 4.54 0.14 2.83
N ILE A 8 3.73 1.19 2.83
CA ILE A 8 3.80 2.24 1.82
C ILE A 8 4.32 3.49 2.52
N VAL A 9 5.36 4.09 1.99
CA VAL A 9 5.90 5.37 2.45
C VAL A 9 5.52 6.40 1.40
N ALA A 10 4.77 7.43 1.78
CA ALA A 10 4.24 8.38 0.81
C ALA A 10 4.25 9.81 1.35
N GLY A 11 4.27 10.77 0.44
CA GLY A 11 4.00 12.16 0.79
C GLY A 11 2.52 12.36 1.05
N GLU A 12 2.20 13.13 2.07
CA GLU A 12 0.79 13.42 2.39
C GLU A 12 0.13 14.19 1.24
N ARG A 13 -1.02 13.74 0.82
CA ARG A 13 -1.87 14.46 -0.13
C ARG A 13 -3.30 13.94 -0.08
N THR A 14 -4.22 14.81 -0.47
CA THR A 14 -5.63 14.44 -0.60
C THR A 14 -5.77 13.33 -1.65
N GLY A 15 -6.57 12.31 -1.34
CA GLY A 15 -6.87 11.23 -2.26
C GLY A 15 -5.86 10.10 -2.29
N MET A 16 -4.79 10.14 -1.49
CA MET A 16 -3.78 9.08 -1.46
C MET A 16 -4.40 7.72 -1.15
N LEU A 17 -5.18 7.63 -0.08
CA LEU A 17 -5.80 6.36 0.31
C LEU A 17 -6.81 5.88 -0.71
N LEU A 18 -7.53 6.80 -1.36
CA LEU A 18 -8.46 6.43 -2.41
C LEU A 18 -7.72 5.82 -3.60
N ASP A 19 -6.61 6.44 -4.02
CA ASP A 19 -5.83 5.94 -5.16
C ASP A 19 -5.28 4.53 -4.87
N ILE A 20 -4.77 4.31 -3.66
CA ILE A 20 -4.28 2.99 -3.25
C ILE A 20 -5.42 1.97 -3.28
N SER A 21 -6.56 2.33 -2.69
CA SER A 21 -7.73 1.44 -2.64
C SER A 21 -8.26 1.09 -4.02
N GLN A 22 -8.25 2.05 -4.95
CA GLN A 22 -8.71 1.82 -6.31
C GLN A 22 -7.82 0.85 -7.06
N ILE A 23 -6.52 0.90 -6.84
CA ILE A 23 -5.59 -0.05 -7.47
C ILE A 23 -5.90 -1.47 -7.02
N LEU A 24 -6.08 -1.69 -5.72
CA LEU A 24 -6.39 -3.03 -5.22
C LEU A 24 -7.76 -3.49 -5.68
N ALA A 25 -8.75 -2.61 -5.66
CA ALA A 25 -10.09 -2.94 -6.14
C ALA A 25 -10.07 -3.31 -7.63
N GLY A 26 -9.30 -2.60 -8.44
CA GLY A 26 -9.15 -2.90 -9.86
C GLY A 26 -8.48 -4.24 -10.13
N MET A 27 -7.71 -4.75 -9.19
CA MET A 27 -7.09 -6.08 -9.26
C MET A 27 -7.92 -7.15 -8.56
N ASN A 28 -9.10 -6.78 -8.08
CA ASN A 28 -10.00 -7.69 -7.37
C ASN A 28 -9.44 -8.18 -6.04
N ILE A 29 -8.67 -7.32 -5.38
CA ILE A 29 -8.03 -7.61 -4.09
C ILE A 29 -8.81 -6.91 -2.99
N SER A 30 -9.20 -7.66 -1.96
CA SER A 30 -9.86 -7.09 -0.78
C SER A 30 -8.84 -6.77 0.30
N ILE A 31 -8.90 -5.53 0.81
CA ILE A 31 -8.06 -5.11 1.93
C ILE A 31 -8.67 -5.68 3.20
N THR A 32 -7.85 -6.37 4.00
CA THR A 32 -8.30 -6.94 5.27
C THR A 32 -7.93 -6.08 6.47
N ALA A 33 -6.90 -5.24 6.32
CA ALA A 33 -6.51 -4.30 7.37
C ALA A 33 -5.76 -3.13 6.76
N MET A 34 -5.94 -1.96 7.35
CA MET A 34 -5.23 -0.75 6.93
C MET A 34 -4.93 0.08 8.17
N THR A 35 -3.68 0.51 8.29
CA THR A 35 -3.25 1.42 9.34
C THR A 35 -2.52 2.59 8.70
N VAL A 36 -2.84 3.80 9.11
CA VAL A 36 -2.22 5.02 8.59
C VAL A 36 -1.60 5.79 9.75
N LYS A 37 -0.33 6.16 9.60
CA LYS A 37 0.39 6.94 10.60
C LYS A 37 1.17 8.07 9.94
N ALA A 38 1.12 9.26 10.52
CA ALA A 38 2.00 10.35 10.12
C ALA A 38 3.37 10.13 10.74
N ASP A 39 4.42 10.55 10.03
CA ASP A 39 5.76 10.55 10.60
C ASP A 39 5.82 11.56 11.74
N LYS A 40 6.54 11.22 12.81
CA LYS A 40 6.59 12.08 14.01
C LYS A 40 7.36 13.38 13.78
N GLU A 41 8.32 13.36 12.89
CA GLU A 41 9.20 14.51 12.65
C GLU A 41 8.90 15.23 11.35
N ASP A 42 8.24 14.56 10.40
CA ASP A 42 7.92 15.09 9.09
C ASP A 42 6.44 14.85 8.80
N ALA A 43 5.62 15.87 9.07
CA ALA A 43 4.17 15.77 8.88
C ALA A 43 3.77 15.56 7.41
N ASP A 44 4.70 15.82 6.47
CA ASP A 44 4.43 15.58 5.05
C ASP A 44 4.65 14.13 4.64
N THR A 45 5.14 13.29 5.54
CA THR A 45 5.34 11.86 5.26
C THR A 45 4.33 11.02 6.05
N VAL A 46 3.70 10.10 5.35
CA VAL A 46 2.78 9.15 5.96
C VAL A 46 3.20 7.72 5.64
N TYR A 47 2.89 6.83 6.57
CA TYR A 47 3.12 5.40 6.45
C TYR A 47 1.77 4.71 6.40
N VAL A 48 1.54 3.92 5.37
CA VAL A 48 0.31 3.15 5.21
C VAL A 48 0.66 1.68 5.22
N GLN A 49 0.16 0.94 6.20
CA GLN A 49 0.27 -0.52 6.22
C GLN A 49 -1.01 -1.12 5.70
N LEU A 50 -0.87 -2.01 4.72
CA LEU A 50 -1.99 -2.71 4.12
C LEU A 50 -1.80 -4.21 4.26
N SER A 51 -2.87 -4.89 4.64
CA SER A 51 -2.91 -6.35 4.65
C SER A 51 -3.98 -6.84 3.69
N PHE A 52 -3.65 -7.87 2.92
CA PHE A 52 -4.55 -8.45 1.93
C PHE A 52 -4.07 -9.84 1.56
N ALA A 53 -4.92 -10.61 0.90
CA ALA A 53 -4.56 -11.95 0.44
C ALA A 53 -4.14 -11.92 -1.02
N VAL A 54 -3.11 -12.69 -1.35
CA VAL A 54 -2.63 -12.88 -2.73
C VAL A 54 -2.55 -14.36 -3.03
N THR A 55 -2.53 -14.69 -4.32
CA THR A 55 -2.47 -16.07 -4.79
C THR A 55 -1.06 -16.47 -5.20
N SER A 56 -0.18 -15.52 -5.44
CA SER A 56 1.18 -15.79 -5.91
C SER A 56 2.11 -14.63 -5.61
N ALA A 57 3.41 -14.88 -5.67
CA ALA A 57 4.42 -13.84 -5.56
C ALA A 57 4.35 -12.86 -6.73
N ASP A 58 3.99 -13.34 -7.92
CA ASP A 58 3.84 -12.48 -9.09
C ASP A 58 2.71 -11.47 -8.90
N GLN A 59 1.60 -11.91 -8.33
CA GLN A 59 0.49 -11.01 -8.02
C GLN A 59 0.93 -9.93 -7.05
N LEU A 60 1.64 -10.30 -5.99
CA LEU A 60 2.17 -9.34 -5.02
C LEU A 60 3.11 -8.34 -5.69
N GLY A 61 4.02 -8.82 -6.54
CA GLY A 61 4.94 -7.97 -7.27
C GLY A 61 4.22 -6.95 -8.14
N ASN A 62 3.16 -7.36 -8.81
CA ASN A 62 2.35 -6.47 -9.66
C ASN A 62 1.64 -5.40 -8.83
N ILE A 63 1.13 -5.77 -7.67
CA ILE A 63 0.49 -4.83 -6.75
C ILE A 63 1.51 -3.77 -6.28
N ILE A 64 2.68 -4.20 -5.84
CA ILE A 64 3.73 -3.28 -5.38
C ILE A 64 4.14 -2.34 -6.50
N LYS A 65 4.34 -2.85 -7.70
CA LYS A 65 4.68 -2.03 -8.88
C LYS A 65 3.63 -0.96 -9.16
N SER A 66 2.37 -1.34 -9.10
CA SER A 66 1.27 -0.43 -9.40
C SER A 66 1.17 0.68 -8.36
N ILE A 67 1.34 0.33 -7.09
CA ILE A 67 1.28 1.33 -6.01
C ILE A 67 2.46 2.30 -6.12
N ARG A 68 3.65 1.81 -6.49
CA ARG A 68 4.83 2.68 -6.65
C ARG A 68 4.63 3.77 -7.70
N LYS A 69 3.74 3.56 -8.66
CA LYS A 69 3.46 4.55 -9.71
C LYS A 69 2.54 5.67 -9.25
N ILE A 70 1.92 5.55 -8.09
CA ILE A 70 1.05 6.61 -7.56
C ILE A 70 1.88 7.83 -7.22
N ASN A 71 1.37 9.01 -7.59
CA ASN A 71 2.04 10.27 -7.31
C ASN A 71 2.31 10.42 -5.80
N LYS A 72 3.54 10.78 -5.45
CA LYS A 72 4.04 10.97 -4.10
C LYS A 72 4.29 9.70 -3.30
N VAL A 73 4.11 8.52 -3.86
CA VAL A 73 4.57 7.30 -3.22
C VAL A 73 6.09 7.23 -3.36
N LYS A 74 6.77 7.13 -2.22
CA LYS A 74 8.24 7.12 -2.16
C LYS A 74 8.81 5.73 -2.12
N ASP A 75 8.12 4.80 -1.46
CA ASP A 75 8.57 3.42 -1.35
C ASP A 75 7.41 2.50 -1.02
N VAL A 76 7.53 1.24 -1.42
CA VAL A 76 6.58 0.19 -1.09
C VAL A 76 7.37 -1.10 -0.90
N TYR A 77 7.16 -1.77 0.22
CA TYR A 77 7.85 -3.03 0.47
C TYR A 77 7.03 -3.94 1.38
N ARG A 78 7.30 -5.23 1.28
CA ARG A 78 6.65 -6.21 2.12
C ARG A 78 7.25 -6.17 3.51
N VAL A 79 6.38 -6.17 4.52
CA VAL A 79 6.79 -6.41 5.90
C VAL A 79 6.40 -7.84 6.26
N SER A 80 6.97 -8.39 7.32
CA SER A 80 6.65 -9.76 7.68
C SER A 80 5.16 -9.91 7.98
N ALA A 81 4.63 -10.99 7.50
CA ALA A 81 3.23 -11.30 7.69
C ALA A 81 2.97 -11.75 9.13
#